data_3f4523a1ecee3296924e20ec8d2b285d
#
_entry.id   3f4523a1ecee3296924e20ec8d2b285d
#
_cell.length_a   1.000
_cell.length_b   1.000
_cell.length_c   1.000
_cell.angle_alpha   90.00
_cell.angle_beta   90.00
_cell.angle_gamma   90.00
#
_symmetry.space_group_name_H-M   'P 1'
#
loop_
_entity.id
_entity.type
_entity.pdbx_description
1 polymer ?
#
loop_
_entity_poly.entity_id
_entity_poly.type
_entity_poly.pdbx_seq_one_letter_code
_entity_poly.pdbx_strand_id
1 'polypeptide(L)'
;MSYLGKEVCSGGATVKINFSINNSSKNIEINPSETLYEVLKRCGISSIKKACGTSSCGICTVLLDDKPIPSCSYLAAKVDRHRITTIEGVQEEAELLGDLMNGEGAIQCGFCTPGFLLTVIAMKKELINPDQQQIKNYLVGNLCRCTGYEGQLRAVKRYMEVER
;
A
#
# COMPACT_ATOMS: atom_id res chain seq x y z
N MET A 1 15.93 -23.98 6.18
CA MET A 1 16.93 -22.95 6.47
C MET A 1 16.30 -22.00 7.46
N SER A 2 16.74 -22.09 8.70
CA SER A 2 16.24 -21.32 9.85
C SER A 2 16.71 -19.88 9.74
N TYR A 3 15.78 -18.94 9.66
CA TYR A 3 16.10 -17.53 9.86
C TYR A 3 16.52 -17.34 11.33
N LEU A 4 17.82 -17.23 11.55
CA LEU A 4 18.38 -16.82 12.81
C LEU A 4 17.76 -15.49 13.24
N GLY A 5 17.12 -15.50 14.42
CA GLY A 5 16.61 -14.30 15.06
C GLY A 5 17.74 -13.28 15.20
N LYS A 6 17.59 -12.14 14.57
CA LYS A 6 18.42 -10.99 14.89
C LYS A 6 18.03 -10.57 16.31
N GLU A 7 18.95 -10.80 17.25
CA GLU A 7 18.89 -10.15 18.55
C GLU A 7 18.80 -8.65 18.31
N VAL A 8 17.67 -8.08 18.65
CA VAL A 8 17.48 -6.63 18.71
C VAL A 8 18.39 -6.15 19.82
N CYS A 9 19.34 -5.27 19.52
CA CYS A 9 20.16 -4.60 20.53
C CYS A 9 19.22 -4.00 21.58
N SER A 10 19.08 -4.68 22.70
CA SER A 10 18.30 -4.27 23.85
C SER A 10 19.03 -3.13 24.55
N GLY A 11 18.58 -1.89 24.28
CA GLY A 11 19.15 -0.68 24.89
C GLY A 11 18.79 0.62 24.16
N GLY A 12 18.01 0.59 23.07
CA GLY A 12 17.60 1.79 22.35
C GLY A 12 16.38 2.48 22.97
N ALA A 13 16.39 3.80 23.04
CA ALA A 13 15.24 4.59 23.45
C ALA A 13 14.03 4.24 22.57
N THR A 14 12.89 3.94 23.17
CA THR A 14 11.61 3.78 22.46
C THR A 14 10.91 5.13 22.36
N VAL A 15 10.11 5.31 21.33
CA VAL A 15 9.28 6.50 21.11
C VAL A 15 7.82 6.08 21.06
N LYS A 16 6.96 6.80 21.76
CA LYS A 16 5.51 6.62 21.66
C LYS A 16 4.99 7.44 20.49
N ILE A 17 4.21 6.80 19.62
CA ILE A 17 3.51 7.46 18.52
C ILE A 17 2.01 7.20 18.60
N ASN A 18 1.25 8.21 18.21
CA ASN A 18 -0.20 8.18 18.08
C ASN A 18 -0.58 8.37 16.62
N PHE A 19 -1.27 7.41 16.03
CA PHE A 19 -1.74 7.50 14.65
C PHE A 19 -3.02 6.68 14.48
N SER A 20 -3.68 6.79 13.34
CA SER A 20 -4.83 5.93 13.06
C SER A 20 -4.55 4.96 11.93
N ILE A 21 -5.09 3.75 12.03
CA ILE A 21 -5.13 2.73 10.98
C ILE A 21 -6.59 2.45 10.66
N ASN A 22 -7.03 2.69 9.42
CA ASN A 22 -8.41 2.42 9.00
C ASN A 22 -9.45 2.99 9.98
N ASN A 23 -9.27 4.25 10.39
CA ASN A 23 -10.09 4.99 11.36
C ASN A 23 -9.99 4.47 12.83
N SER A 24 -9.16 3.48 13.13
CA SER A 24 -8.90 3.01 14.49
C SER A 24 -7.63 3.67 15.05
N SER A 25 -7.77 4.43 16.14
CA SER A 25 -6.63 5.08 16.81
C SER A 25 -5.70 4.03 17.44
N LYS A 26 -4.41 4.22 17.29
CA LYS A 26 -3.35 3.38 17.85
C LYS A 26 -2.35 4.24 18.62
N ASN A 27 -2.01 3.81 19.83
CA ASN A 27 -0.93 4.37 20.64
C ASN A 27 0.06 3.24 20.93
N ILE A 28 1.24 3.31 20.37
CA ILE A 28 2.21 2.22 20.45
C ILE A 28 3.63 2.76 20.67
N GLU A 29 4.43 1.94 21.31
CA GLU A 29 5.88 2.18 21.42
C GLU A 29 6.59 1.52 20.24
N ILE A 30 7.51 2.26 19.66
CA ILE A 30 8.31 1.84 18.50
C ILE A 30 9.79 2.10 18.76
N ASN A 31 10.65 1.35 18.07
CA ASN A 31 12.04 1.74 17.92
C ASN A 31 12.13 2.87 16.87
N PRO A 32 12.93 3.93 17.09
CA PRO A 32 13.07 5.03 16.11
C PRO A 32 13.47 4.60 14.69
N SER A 33 14.16 3.47 14.55
CA SER A 33 14.58 2.90 13.26
C SER A 33 13.56 1.95 12.62
N GLU A 34 12.45 1.66 13.32
CA GLU A 34 11.43 0.73 12.85
C GLU A 34 10.70 1.30 11.63
N THR A 35 10.51 0.46 10.61
CA THR A 35 9.76 0.85 9.42
C THR A 35 8.26 0.79 9.67
N LEU A 36 7.50 1.58 8.91
CA LEU A 36 6.04 1.55 8.98
C LEU A 36 5.49 0.15 8.65
N TYR A 37 6.12 -0.58 7.71
CA TYR A 37 5.77 -1.97 7.39
C TYR A 37 5.83 -2.87 8.63
N GLU A 38 6.91 -2.82 9.41
CA GLU A 38 7.09 -3.64 10.60
C GLU A 38 6.04 -3.32 11.66
N VAL A 39 5.78 -2.04 11.88
CA VAL A 39 4.74 -1.57 12.81
C VAL A 39 3.36 -2.05 12.39
N LEU A 40 2.99 -1.89 11.13
CA LEU A 40 1.68 -2.31 10.62
C LEU A 40 1.51 -3.84 10.71
N LYS A 41 2.56 -4.62 10.45
CA LYS A 41 2.53 -6.08 10.65
C LYS A 41 2.32 -6.44 12.12
N ARG A 42 2.97 -5.74 13.03
CA ARG A 42 2.79 -5.91 14.49
C ARG A 42 1.37 -5.50 14.94
N CYS A 43 0.76 -4.52 14.27
CA CYS A 43 -0.65 -4.14 14.49
C CYS A 43 -1.67 -5.12 13.88
N GLY A 44 -1.24 -6.23 13.29
CA GLY A 44 -2.12 -7.27 12.75
C GLY A 44 -2.60 -7.05 11.31
N ILE A 45 -2.07 -6.06 10.59
CA ILE A 45 -2.42 -5.83 9.18
C ILE A 45 -1.78 -6.93 8.33
N SER A 46 -2.60 -7.81 7.77
CA SER A 46 -2.15 -8.99 7.03
C SER A 46 -1.95 -8.74 5.54
N SER A 47 -2.74 -7.84 4.94
CA SER A 47 -2.75 -7.55 3.49
C SER A 47 -1.44 -6.97 2.97
N ILE A 48 -0.70 -6.24 3.79
CA ILE A 48 0.56 -5.63 3.40
C ILE A 48 1.63 -6.70 3.21
N LYS A 49 2.26 -6.71 2.05
CA LYS A 49 3.32 -7.67 1.69
C LYS A 49 4.62 -6.93 1.40
N LYS A 50 5.76 -7.64 1.50
CA LYS A 50 7.09 -7.09 1.20
C LYS A 50 7.78 -7.98 0.17
N ALA A 51 8.29 -7.40 -0.91
CA ALA A 51 9.01 -8.12 -1.95
C ALA A 51 10.43 -7.57 -2.16
N CYS A 52 10.59 -6.35 -2.67
CA CYS A 52 11.89 -5.85 -3.10
C CYS A 52 12.81 -5.38 -1.95
N GLY A 53 12.26 -4.84 -0.87
CA GLY A 53 13.04 -4.22 0.21
C GLY A 53 13.79 -2.92 -0.17
N THR A 54 13.57 -2.40 -1.38
CA THR A 54 14.27 -1.23 -1.95
C THR A 54 13.34 -0.10 -2.38
N SER A 55 12.07 -0.14 -1.96
CA SER A 55 11.02 0.85 -2.27
C SER A 55 10.62 0.97 -3.74
N SER A 56 11.03 0.03 -4.60
CA SER A 56 10.86 0.14 -6.06
C SER A 56 9.64 -0.60 -6.62
N CYS A 57 8.98 -1.49 -5.84
CA CYS A 57 7.97 -2.39 -6.41
C CYS A 57 6.51 -2.07 -6.07
N GLY A 58 6.22 -1.16 -5.15
CA GLY A 58 4.87 -0.76 -4.76
C GLY A 58 4.01 -1.82 -4.05
N ILE A 59 4.56 -3.02 -3.76
CA ILE A 59 3.79 -4.12 -3.14
C ILE A 59 3.40 -3.80 -1.70
N CYS A 60 4.25 -3.06 -0.98
CA CYS A 60 4.02 -2.63 0.39
C CYS A 60 3.30 -1.27 0.51
N THR A 61 2.69 -0.79 -0.55
CA THR A 61 2.00 0.51 -0.56
C THR A 61 0.88 0.54 0.47
N VAL A 62 0.83 1.64 1.21
CA VAL A 62 -0.27 2.07 2.06
C VAL A 62 -0.55 3.55 1.76
N LEU A 63 -1.70 4.07 2.18
CA LEU A 63 -1.97 5.50 2.05
C LEU A 63 -1.64 6.19 3.37
N LEU A 64 -0.81 7.22 3.31
CA LEU A 64 -0.55 8.18 4.38
C LEU A 64 -1.31 9.48 4.04
N ASP A 65 -2.34 9.80 4.79
CA ASP A 65 -3.21 10.94 4.53
C ASP A 65 -3.67 10.99 3.05
N ASP A 66 -4.17 9.86 2.57
CA ASP A 66 -4.62 9.60 1.20
C ASP A 66 -3.53 9.54 0.11
N LYS A 67 -2.23 9.72 0.45
CA LYS A 67 -1.12 9.64 -0.50
C LYS A 67 -0.44 8.27 -0.47
N PRO A 68 -0.19 7.63 -1.61
CA PRO A 68 0.46 6.32 -1.64
C PRO A 68 1.95 6.41 -1.27
N ILE A 69 2.36 5.62 -0.29
CA ILE A 69 3.76 5.54 0.15
C ILE A 69 4.23 4.08 0.29
N PRO A 70 5.51 3.79 0.05
CA PRO A 70 6.08 2.47 0.30
C PRO A 70 6.39 2.28 1.79
N SER A 71 5.59 1.49 2.51
CA SER A 71 5.75 1.30 3.96
C SER A 71 7.07 0.65 4.37
N CYS A 72 7.70 -0.13 3.50
CA CYS A 72 8.93 -0.87 3.80
C CYS A 72 10.19 0.00 3.99
N SER A 73 10.15 1.26 3.57
CA SER A 73 11.24 2.23 3.69
C SER A 73 10.82 3.53 4.38
N TYR A 74 9.58 3.63 4.80
CA TYR A 74 9.07 4.78 5.53
C TYR A 74 9.26 4.55 7.03
N LEU A 75 9.91 5.47 7.74
CA LEU A 75 10.12 5.37 9.19
C LEU A 75 8.78 5.54 9.93
N ALA A 76 8.49 4.63 10.84
CA ALA A 76 7.25 4.65 11.62
C ALA A 76 7.13 5.91 12.50
N ALA A 77 8.24 6.45 12.98
CA ALA A 77 8.24 7.68 13.77
C ALA A 77 7.63 8.90 13.03
N LYS A 78 7.62 8.87 11.69
CA LYS A 78 7.05 9.96 10.87
C LYS A 78 5.54 9.94 10.74
N VAL A 79 4.86 8.88 11.21
CA VAL A 79 3.40 8.77 11.10
C VAL A 79 2.66 9.23 12.37
N ASP A 80 3.39 9.81 13.34
CA ASP A 80 2.75 10.38 14.51
C ASP A 80 1.72 11.44 14.13
N ARG A 81 0.47 11.29 14.65
CA ARG A 81 -0.71 12.13 14.35
C ARG A 81 -1.22 12.06 12.90
N HIS A 82 -0.76 11.09 12.11
CA HIS A 82 -1.21 10.88 10.74
C HIS A 82 -2.21 9.73 10.63
N ARG A 83 -2.87 9.64 9.48
CA ARG A 83 -3.80 8.57 9.15
C ARG A 83 -3.18 7.62 8.13
N ILE A 84 -3.18 6.34 8.48
CA ILE A 84 -2.80 5.26 7.57
C ILE A 84 -4.06 4.54 7.09
N THR A 85 -4.18 4.37 5.79
CA THR A 85 -5.22 3.55 5.19
C THR A 85 -4.57 2.36 4.48
N THR A 86 -5.07 1.18 4.79
CA THR A 86 -4.72 -0.08 4.13
C THR A 86 -5.91 -0.59 3.34
N ILE A 87 -5.76 -1.67 2.59
CA ILE A 87 -6.85 -2.18 1.74
C ILE A 87 -8.10 -2.54 2.55
N GLU A 88 -7.94 -2.92 3.81
CA GLU A 88 -9.03 -3.21 4.73
C GLU A 88 -9.88 -1.97 5.08
N GLY A 89 -9.36 -0.78 4.87
CA GLY A 89 -10.05 0.48 5.15
C GLY A 89 -10.79 1.09 3.95
N VAL A 90 -10.71 0.46 2.77
CA VAL A 90 -11.30 0.94 1.50
C VAL A 90 -11.96 -0.21 0.73
N GLN A 91 -12.73 -1.04 1.44
CA GLN A 91 -13.27 -2.29 0.90
C GLN A 91 -14.17 -2.06 -0.31
N GLU A 92 -15.08 -1.09 -0.27
CA GLU A 92 -16.03 -0.82 -1.36
C GLU A 92 -15.30 -0.44 -2.66
N GLU A 93 -14.35 0.50 -2.59
CA GLU A 93 -13.57 0.89 -3.76
C GLU A 93 -12.65 -0.25 -4.24
N ALA A 94 -12.14 -1.04 -3.30
CA ALA A 94 -11.24 -2.16 -3.59
C ALA A 94 -12.00 -3.31 -4.28
N GLU A 95 -13.23 -3.61 -3.86
CA GLU A 95 -14.10 -4.62 -4.48
C GLU A 95 -14.47 -4.19 -5.90
N LEU A 96 -14.96 -2.96 -6.09
CA LEU A 96 -15.30 -2.42 -7.40
C LEU A 96 -14.13 -2.50 -8.39
N LEU A 97 -12.95 -2.03 -7.98
CA LEU A 97 -11.76 -2.08 -8.83
C LEU A 97 -11.28 -3.53 -9.04
N GLY A 98 -11.38 -4.36 -8.01
CA GLY A 98 -11.06 -5.79 -8.06
C GLY A 98 -11.92 -6.53 -9.09
N ASP A 99 -13.21 -6.27 -9.14
CA ASP A 99 -14.14 -6.85 -10.11
C ASP A 99 -13.81 -6.41 -11.55
N LEU A 100 -13.50 -5.13 -11.75
CA LEU A 100 -13.05 -4.65 -13.04
C LEU A 100 -11.75 -5.32 -13.48
N MET A 101 -10.79 -5.51 -12.56
CA MET A 101 -9.53 -6.21 -12.84
C MET A 101 -9.75 -7.68 -13.15
N ASN A 102 -10.66 -8.36 -12.45
CA ASN A 102 -11.03 -9.75 -12.73
C ASN A 102 -11.66 -9.89 -14.12
N GLY A 103 -12.57 -8.99 -14.49
CA GLY A 103 -13.19 -8.97 -15.80
C GLY A 103 -12.21 -8.77 -16.96
N GLU A 104 -11.07 -8.12 -16.72
CA GLU A 104 -10.00 -7.92 -17.70
C GLU A 104 -8.87 -8.97 -17.62
N GLY A 105 -9.02 -10.02 -16.78
CA GLY A 105 -7.99 -11.03 -16.54
C GLY A 105 -6.70 -10.44 -15.93
N ALA A 106 -6.82 -9.34 -15.21
CA ALA A 106 -5.71 -8.56 -14.69
C ALA A 106 -5.22 -9.00 -13.29
N ILE A 107 -5.80 -10.05 -12.72
CA ILE A 107 -5.36 -10.67 -11.47
C ILE A 107 -4.96 -12.12 -11.75
N GLN A 108 -3.72 -12.48 -11.40
CA GLN A 108 -3.22 -13.85 -11.47
C GLN A 108 -2.83 -14.34 -10.07
N CYS A 109 -1.58 -14.14 -9.63
CA CYS A 109 -1.17 -14.59 -8.29
C CYS A 109 -1.72 -13.72 -7.14
N GLY A 110 -2.19 -12.50 -7.42
CA GLY A 110 -2.77 -11.57 -6.44
C GLY A 110 -1.77 -10.89 -5.50
N PHE A 111 -0.46 -11.19 -5.60
CA PHE A 111 0.53 -10.71 -4.63
C PHE A 111 0.71 -9.18 -4.66
N CYS A 112 0.67 -8.55 -5.83
CA CYS A 112 0.78 -7.10 -5.99
C CYS A 112 -0.56 -6.37 -5.79
N THR A 113 -1.69 -7.09 -5.79
CA THR A 113 -3.03 -6.51 -5.86
C THR A 113 -3.32 -5.49 -4.76
N PRO A 114 -3.07 -5.73 -3.45
CA PRO A 114 -3.41 -4.74 -2.42
C PRO A 114 -2.71 -3.39 -2.62
N GLY A 115 -1.41 -3.39 -2.91
CA GLY A 115 -0.66 -2.16 -3.14
C GLY A 115 -1.07 -1.46 -4.44
N PHE A 116 -1.36 -2.22 -5.48
CA PHE A 116 -1.85 -1.70 -6.75
C PHE A 116 -3.21 -1.01 -6.60
N LEU A 117 -4.18 -1.67 -5.96
CA LEU A 117 -5.52 -1.12 -5.72
C LEU A 117 -5.44 0.21 -4.93
N LEU A 118 -4.66 0.25 -3.84
CA LEU A 118 -4.47 1.48 -3.05
C LEU A 118 -3.89 2.62 -3.89
N THR A 119 -2.92 2.32 -4.75
CA THR A 119 -2.33 3.34 -5.63
C THR A 119 -3.35 3.87 -6.63
N VAL A 120 -4.19 3.01 -7.22
CA VAL A 120 -5.24 3.42 -8.17
C VAL A 120 -6.35 4.22 -7.46
N ILE A 121 -6.74 3.83 -6.26
CA ILE A 121 -7.73 4.57 -5.45
C ILE A 121 -7.22 5.97 -5.13
N ALA A 122 -5.94 6.10 -4.74
CA ALA A 122 -5.32 7.41 -4.54
C ALA A 122 -5.26 8.23 -5.83
N MET A 123 -4.87 7.61 -6.94
CA MET A 123 -4.83 8.25 -8.26
C MET A 123 -6.19 8.83 -8.65
N LYS A 124 -7.29 8.10 -8.41
CA LYS A 124 -8.65 8.58 -8.71
C LYS A 124 -9.03 9.80 -7.89
N LYS A 125 -8.52 9.93 -6.66
CA LYS A 125 -8.74 11.13 -5.82
C LYS A 125 -7.90 12.32 -6.28
N GLU A 126 -6.70 12.08 -6.80
CA GLU A 126 -5.75 13.13 -7.19
C GLU A 126 -5.94 13.63 -8.63
N LEU A 127 -6.25 12.73 -9.57
CA LEU A 127 -6.34 13.07 -10.99
C LEU A 127 -7.79 13.17 -11.48
N ILE A 128 -8.04 14.20 -12.28
CA ILE A 128 -9.33 14.41 -12.96
C ILE A 128 -9.15 14.06 -14.44
N ASN A 129 -9.89 13.03 -14.90
CA ASN A 129 -9.87 12.57 -16.30
C ASN A 129 -8.44 12.37 -16.87
N PRO A 130 -7.57 11.56 -16.20
CA PRO A 130 -6.22 11.36 -16.65
C PRO A 130 -6.19 10.65 -18.01
N ASP A 131 -5.27 11.07 -18.86
CA ASP A 131 -4.96 10.32 -20.07
C ASP A 131 -4.19 9.02 -19.76
N GLN A 132 -4.02 8.19 -20.79
CA GLN A 132 -3.33 6.90 -20.62
C GLN A 132 -1.88 7.06 -20.14
N GLN A 133 -1.19 8.10 -20.57
CA GLN A 133 0.20 8.32 -20.19
C GLN A 133 0.30 8.78 -18.73
N GLN A 134 -0.63 9.60 -18.27
CA GLN A 134 -0.72 10.01 -16.87
C GLN A 134 -1.00 8.81 -15.96
N ILE A 135 -1.92 7.90 -16.35
CA ILE A 135 -2.18 6.66 -15.65
C ILE A 135 -0.89 5.80 -15.55
N LYS A 136 -0.21 5.58 -16.68
CA LYS A 136 1.05 4.80 -16.71
C LYS A 136 2.13 5.42 -15.83
N ASN A 137 2.30 6.73 -15.88
CA ASN A 137 3.29 7.45 -15.07
C ASN A 137 2.99 7.33 -13.58
N TYR A 138 1.71 7.41 -13.18
CA TYR A 138 1.32 7.27 -11.77
C TYR A 138 1.59 5.86 -11.24
N LEU A 139 1.41 4.85 -12.09
CA LEU A 139 1.55 3.43 -11.73
C LEU A 139 2.95 2.86 -11.94
N VAL A 140 3.92 3.66 -12.38
CA VAL A 140 5.29 3.19 -12.71
C VAL A 140 5.98 2.49 -11.54
N GLY A 141 5.63 2.84 -10.31
CA GLY A 141 6.16 2.22 -9.08
C GLY A 141 5.44 0.92 -8.65
N ASN A 142 4.41 0.46 -9.37
CA ASN A 142 3.66 -0.74 -9.02
C ASN A 142 4.02 -1.90 -9.96
N LEU A 143 4.91 -2.79 -9.50
CA LEU A 143 5.41 -3.89 -10.32
C LEU A 143 4.55 -5.15 -10.22
N CYS A 144 4.23 -5.72 -11.38
CA CYS A 144 3.60 -7.04 -11.50
C CYS A 144 4.47 -7.94 -12.38
N ARG A 145 4.72 -9.18 -11.95
CA ARG A 145 5.51 -10.17 -12.71
C ARG A 145 4.64 -11.08 -13.58
N CYS A 146 3.33 -11.04 -13.42
CA CYS A 146 2.44 -12.03 -14.01
C CYS A 146 1.67 -11.53 -15.24
N THR A 147 1.07 -10.31 -15.15
CA THR A 147 -0.05 -9.90 -16.03
C THR A 147 0.37 -9.19 -17.32
N GLY A 148 1.59 -8.67 -17.42
CA GLY A 148 2.02 -7.85 -18.55
C GLY A 148 1.35 -6.46 -18.63
N TYR A 149 0.61 -6.06 -17.58
CA TYR A 149 0.03 -4.72 -17.36
C TYR A 149 -1.16 -4.30 -18.26
N GLU A 150 -1.35 -4.86 -19.43
CA GLU A 150 -2.40 -4.41 -20.37
C GLU A 150 -3.82 -4.58 -19.81
N GLY A 151 -4.12 -5.73 -19.20
CA GLY A 151 -5.41 -5.92 -18.52
C GLY A 151 -5.59 -4.95 -17.35
N GLN A 152 -4.53 -4.71 -16.57
CA GLN A 152 -4.54 -3.74 -15.48
C GLN A 152 -4.86 -2.33 -16.00
N LEU A 153 -4.22 -1.91 -17.09
CA LEU A 153 -4.45 -0.60 -17.70
C LEU A 153 -5.90 -0.43 -18.18
N ARG A 154 -6.50 -1.47 -18.81
CA ARG A 154 -7.90 -1.43 -19.24
C ARG A 154 -8.85 -1.33 -18.04
N ALA A 155 -8.63 -2.12 -17.01
CA ALA A 155 -9.43 -2.07 -15.78
C ALA A 155 -9.35 -0.70 -15.10
N VAL A 156 -8.15 -0.13 -15.00
CA VAL A 156 -7.93 1.20 -14.41
C VAL A 156 -8.65 2.28 -15.20
N LYS A 157 -8.58 2.27 -16.53
CA LYS A 157 -9.33 3.23 -17.36
C LYS A 157 -10.83 3.17 -17.06
N ARG A 158 -11.42 1.98 -17.07
CA ARG A 158 -12.82 1.78 -16.73
C ARG A 158 -13.17 2.29 -15.32
N TYR A 159 -12.28 2.03 -14.34
CA TYR A 159 -12.47 2.52 -12.98
C TYR A 159 -12.44 4.06 -12.89
N MET A 160 -11.59 4.72 -13.68
CA MET A 160 -11.53 6.18 -13.72
C MET A 160 -12.80 6.83 -14.31
N GLU A 161 -13.53 6.10 -15.17
CA GLU A 161 -14.79 6.54 -15.79
C GLU A 161 -16.02 6.35 -14.87
N VAL A 162 -15.92 5.50 -13.84
CA VAL A 162 -17.01 5.34 -12.85
C VAL A 162 -17.21 6.66 -12.10
N GLU A 163 -18.44 7.10 -11.96
CA GLU A 163 -18.79 8.32 -11.21
C GLU A 163 -18.29 8.24 -9.75
N ARG A 164 -17.92 9.38 -9.20
CA ARG A 164 -17.39 9.53 -7.83
C ARG A 164 -18.48 9.56 -6.80
#